data_24985b9f1cdb36fd83bef826f8512c5c
#
_entry.id   24985b9f1cdb36fd83bef826f8512c5c
#
_cell.length_a   1.000
_cell.length_b   1.000
_cell.length_c   1.000
_cell.angle_alpha   90.00
_cell.angle_beta   90.00
_cell.angle_gamma   90.00
#
_symmetry.space_group_name_H-M   'P 1'
#
loop_
_entity.id
_entity.type
_entity.pdbx_description
1 polymer ?
#
loop_
_entity_poly.entity_id
_entity_poly.type
_entity_poly.pdbx_seq_one_letter_code
_entity_poly.pdbx_strand_id
1 'polypeptide(L)'
;AIGIYSKRGKYGGTYAHKDIAFEFASAISPVFKLYLIKEFERLKEIENQNREWDVKRILTKNNYLIHTDAIKNYILPDNDFYKNREWLKYAEEADILNVVIFNTTAKKWRELNPDLAKNSNVRDYATINELTVLSNLESHNAELIKEGKSKEERFEILSKIAKYQLDILNNAEKIKLLGDKIGDDNNG
;
A
#
# COMPACT_ATOMS: atom_id res chain seq x y z
N ALA A 1 -9.73 19.60 -36.41
CA ALA A 1 -10.64 18.63 -35.74
C ALA A 1 -12.07 19.13 -35.98
N ILE A 2 -12.95 18.28 -36.51
CA ILE A 2 -14.35 18.61 -36.75
C ILE A 2 -15.07 18.43 -35.40
N GLY A 3 -15.57 19.53 -34.83
CA GLY A 3 -16.27 19.49 -33.54
C GLY A 3 -17.64 18.84 -33.64
N ILE A 4 -18.43 19.25 -34.68
CA ILE A 4 -19.79 18.77 -34.91
C ILE A 4 -20.03 18.65 -36.43
N TYR A 5 -20.69 17.57 -36.87
CA TYR A 5 -21.19 17.44 -38.23
C TYR A 5 -22.59 16.80 -38.26
N SER A 6 -23.41 17.14 -39.25
CA SER A 6 -24.73 16.55 -39.40
C SER A 6 -24.89 15.90 -40.78
N LYS A 7 -25.62 14.78 -40.86
CA LYS A 7 -25.98 14.04 -42.06
C LYS A 7 -27.50 13.99 -42.19
N ARG A 8 -28.03 14.32 -43.37
CA ARG A 8 -29.47 14.19 -43.64
C ARG A 8 -29.84 12.82 -44.18
N GLY A 9 -31.06 12.36 -43.95
CA GLY A 9 -31.60 11.12 -44.52
C GLY A 9 -32.09 10.13 -43.46
N LYS A 10 -32.64 9.00 -43.91
CA LYS A 10 -33.22 7.93 -43.04
C LYS A 10 -32.26 7.44 -41.98
N TYR A 11 -30.98 7.44 -42.26
CA TYR A 11 -29.87 7.04 -41.35
C TYR A 11 -28.98 8.26 -41.02
N GLY A 12 -29.54 9.45 -41.10
CA GLY A 12 -28.87 10.70 -40.74
C GLY A 12 -28.83 10.94 -39.24
N GLY A 13 -28.09 11.97 -38.82
CA GLY A 13 -27.97 12.36 -37.44
C GLY A 13 -26.94 13.48 -37.27
N THR A 14 -26.88 14.03 -36.08
CA THR A 14 -25.83 14.96 -35.68
C THR A 14 -24.80 14.22 -34.86
N TYR A 15 -23.55 14.31 -35.26
CA TYR A 15 -22.39 13.68 -34.61
C TYR A 15 -21.48 14.77 -34.08
N ALA A 16 -21.00 14.58 -32.87
CA ALA A 16 -20.11 15.53 -32.21
C ALA A 16 -18.90 14.80 -31.59
N HIS A 17 -17.83 15.56 -31.34
CA HIS A 17 -16.75 15.04 -30.50
C HIS A 17 -17.33 14.67 -29.12
N LYS A 18 -16.79 13.61 -28.50
CA LYS A 18 -17.32 13.08 -27.23
C LYS A 18 -17.52 14.16 -26.17
N ASP A 19 -16.57 15.09 -26.03
CA ASP A 19 -16.62 16.14 -25.00
C ASP A 19 -17.79 17.10 -25.24
N ILE A 20 -18.06 17.46 -26.53
CA ILE A 20 -19.21 18.29 -26.92
C ILE A 20 -20.52 17.51 -26.68
N ALA A 21 -20.55 16.23 -26.99
CA ALA A 21 -21.73 15.41 -26.77
C ALA A 21 -22.06 15.26 -25.27
N PHE A 22 -21.04 15.11 -24.41
CA PHE A 22 -21.22 15.05 -22.94
C PHE A 22 -21.71 16.39 -22.38
N GLU A 23 -21.13 17.51 -22.82
CA GLU A 23 -21.57 18.85 -22.39
C GLU A 23 -23.01 19.12 -22.79
N PHE A 24 -23.37 18.80 -24.03
CA PHE A 24 -24.74 18.95 -24.52
C PHE A 24 -25.73 18.07 -23.75
N ALA A 25 -25.43 16.82 -23.51
CA ALA A 25 -26.27 15.93 -22.74
C ALA A 25 -26.42 16.37 -21.28
N SER A 26 -25.35 16.90 -20.67
CA SER A 26 -25.37 17.47 -19.32
C SER A 26 -26.24 18.72 -19.20
N ALA A 27 -26.27 19.55 -20.26
CA ALA A 27 -27.12 20.75 -20.32
C ALA A 27 -28.60 20.41 -20.47
N ILE A 28 -28.95 19.34 -21.21
CA ILE A 28 -30.33 18.91 -21.44
C ILE A 28 -30.89 18.12 -20.25
N SER A 29 -30.09 17.27 -19.63
CA SER A 29 -30.52 16.36 -18.57
C SER A 29 -29.74 16.54 -17.28
N PRO A 30 -30.33 17.19 -16.26
CA PRO A 30 -29.73 17.27 -14.92
C PRO A 30 -29.44 15.87 -14.33
N VAL A 31 -30.27 14.86 -14.62
CA VAL A 31 -30.07 13.48 -14.17
C VAL A 31 -28.81 12.87 -14.81
N PHE A 32 -28.59 13.15 -16.09
CA PHE A 32 -27.37 12.70 -16.77
C PHE A 32 -26.11 13.37 -16.20
N LYS A 33 -26.19 14.65 -15.87
CA LYS A 33 -25.11 15.38 -15.20
C LYS A 33 -24.74 14.75 -13.85
N LEU A 34 -25.75 14.45 -13.03
CA LEU A 34 -25.53 13.77 -11.74
C LEU A 34 -24.93 12.37 -11.92
N TYR A 35 -25.36 11.64 -12.92
CA TYR A 35 -24.76 10.34 -13.26
C TYR A 35 -23.27 10.47 -13.61
N LEU A 36 -22.90 11.43 -14.44
CA LEU A 36 -21.51 11.68 -14.81
C LEU A 36 -20.65 12.02 -13.59
N ILE A 37 -21.15 12.86 -12.68
CA ILE A 37 -20.44 13.23 -11.45
C ILE A 37 -20.20 11.98 -10.59
N LYS A 38 -21.23 11.17 -10.34
CA LYS A 38 -21.11 9.93 -9.55
C LYS A 38 -20.15 8.92 -10.19
N GLU A 39 -20.18 8.77 -11.51
CA GLU A 39 -19.28 7.86 -12.20
C GLU A 39 -17.83 8.34 -12.16
N PHE A 40 -17.61 9.68 -12.23
CA PHE A 40 -16.29 10.27 -12.06
C PHE A 40 -15.76 10.05 -10.63
N GLU A 41 -16.59 10.24 -9.61
CA GLU A 41 -16.23 9.98 -8.22
C GLU A 41 -15.87 8.50 -8.01
N ARG A 42 -16.67 7.58 -8.55
CA ARG A 42 -16.41 6.14 -8.51
C ARG A 42 -15.08 5.77 -9.20
N LEU A 43 -14.80 6.32 -10.37
CA LEU A 43 -13.56 6.06 -11.10
C LEU A 43 -12.34 6.63 -10.38
N LYS A 44 -12.46 7.82 -9.77
CA LYS A 44 -11.41 8.39 -8.94
C LYS A 44 -11.10 7.54 -7.72
N GLU A 45 -12.13 7.01 -7.07
CA GLU A 45 -11.95 6.12 -5.93
C GLU A 45 -11.20 4.84 -6.33
N ILE A 46 -11.57 4.21 -7.45
CA ILE A 46 -10.89 3.03 -7.99
C ILE A 46 -9.42 3.36 -8.36
N GLU A 47 -9.17 4.52 -8.97
CA GLU A 47 -7.82 4.96 -9.31
C GLU A 47 -6.96 5.14 -8.06
N ASN A 48 -7.51 5.74 -7.00
CA ASN A 48 -6.81 5.92 -5.73
C ASN A 48 -6.48 4.58 -5.07
N GLN A 49 -7.42 3.64 -5.04
CA GLN A 49 -7.22 2.29 -4.52
C GLN A 49 -6.14 1.55 -5.31
N ASN A 50 -6.13 1.64 -6.63
CA ASN A 50 -5.10 1.01 -7.48
C ASN A 50 -3.71 1.61 -7.22
N ARG A 51 -3.59 2.94 -7.08
CA ARG A 51 -2.33 3.60 -6.73
C ARG A 51 -1.81 3.16 -5.37
N GLU A 52 -2.68 3.04 -4.39
CA GLU A 52 -2.32 2.54 -3.07
C GLU A 52 -1.78 1.11 -3.12
N TRP A 53 -2.43 0.24 -3.90
CA TRP A 53 -1.98 -1.13 -4.15
C TRP A 53 -0.60 -1.20 -4.80
N ASP A 54 -0.36 -0.38 -5.81
CA ASP A 54 0.93 -0.33 -6.51
C ASP A 54 2.05 0.15 -5.59
N VAL A 55 1.81 1.17 -4.76
CA VAL A 55 2.76 1.66 -3.77
C VAL A 55 3.07 0.59 -2.74
N LYS A 56 2.07 -0.05 -2.16
CA LYS A 56 2.24 -1.16 -1.20
C LYS A 56 3.08 -2.29 -1.81
N ARG A 57 2.81 -2.67 -3.05
CA ARG A 57 3.53 -3.73 -3.75
C ARG A 57 5.00 -3.39 -4.00
N ILE A 58 5.30 -2.15 -4.37
CA ILE A 58 6.69 -1.69 -4.59
C ILE A 58 7.46 -1.69 -3.27
N LEU A 59 6.89 -1.13 -2.21
CA LEU A 59 7.52 -1.06 -0.89
C LEU A 59 7.87 -2.46 -0.35
N THR A 60 6.96 -3.42 -0.50
CA THR A 60 7.17 -4.77 0.04
C THR A 60 8.15 -5.61 -0.78
N LYS A 61 8.34 -5.34 -2.08
CA LYS A 61 9.13 -6.20 -2.96
C LYS A 61 10.64 -5.97 -2.85
N ASN A 62 11.09 -4.73 -2.91
CA ASN A 62 12.52 -4.44 -3.08
C ASN A 62 13.33 -4.68 -1.81
N ASN A 63 12.85 -4.22 -0.67
CA ASN A 63 13.57 -4.38 0.59
C ASN A 63 13.49 -5.79 1.15
N TYR A 64 12.44 -6.53 0.82
CA TYR A 64 12.36 -7.96 1.09
C TYR A 64 13.52 -8.73 0.43
N LEU A 65 13.91 -8.37 -0.80
CA LEU A 65 15.06 -8.99 -1.47
C LEU A 65 16.38 -8.72 -0.74
N ILE A 66 16.60 -7.47 -0.30
CA ILE A 66 17.80 -7.09 0.47
C ILE A 66 17.86 -7.86 1.78
N HIS A 67 16.76 -7.92 2.50
CA HIS A 67 16.67 -8.63 3.77
C HIS A 67 16.89 -10.14 3.63
N THR A 68 16.26 -10.77 2.64
CA THR A 68 16.44 -12.22 2.40
C THR A 68 17.85 -12.57 1.92
N ASP A 69 18.49 -11.70 1.14
CA ASP A 69 19.89 -11.87 0.74
C ASP A 69 20.83 -11.83 1.95
N ALA A 70 20.61 -10.89 2.88
CA ALA A 70 21.41 -10.84 4.12
C ALA A 70 21.23 -12.10 4.98
N ILE A 71 20.02 -12.62 5.13
CA ILE A 71 19.75 -13.87 5.85
C ILE A 71 20.50 -15.02 5.18
N LYS A 72 20.43 -15.12 3.85
CA LYS A 72 21.05 -16.18 3.06
C LYS A 72 22.57 -16.19 3.22
N ASN A 73 23.20 -15.02 3.18
CA ASN A 73 24.65 -14.92 3.10
C ASN A 73 25.34 -14.86 4.48
N TYR A 74 24.65 -14.40 5.53
CA TYR A 74 25.25 -14.11 6.83
C TYR A 74 24.67 -14.92 8.01
N ILE A 75 23.49 -15.51 7.86
CA ILE A 75 22.89 -16.32 8.93
C ILE A 75 22.87 -17.82 8.60
N LEU A 76 22.46 -18.17 7.38
CA LEU A 76 22.30 -19.56 6.98
C LEU A 76 23.61 -20.35 6.91
N PRO A 77 24.76 -19.79 6.44
CA PRO A 77 26.00 -20.54 6.32
C PRO A 77 26.52 -21.09 7.64
N ASP A 78 26.31 -20.35 8.73
CA ASP A 78 26.83 -20.69 10.06
C ASP A 78 25.90 -21.57 10.89
N ASN A 79 24.79 -22.06 10.30
CA ASN A 79 23.78 -22.76 11.07
C ASN A 79 23.29 -24.04 10.39
N ASP A 80 23.95 -25.15 10.71
CA ASP A 80 23.64 -26.50 10.18
C ASP A 80 22.20 -26.96 10.49
N PHE A 81 21.55 -26.43 11.53
CA PHE A 81 20.17 -26.77 11.88
C PHE A 81 19.20 -26.43 10.77
N TYR A 82 19.45 -25.33 10.03
CA TYR A 82 18.59 -24.87 8.94
C TYR A 82 18.90 -25.53 7.60
N LYS A 83 19.90 -26.39 7.52
CA LYS A 83 20.22 -27.15 6.31
C LYS A 83 18.98 -27.97 5.88
N ASN A 84 18.49 -27.71 4.67
CA ASN A 84 17.20 -28.20 4.14
C ASN A 84 15.93 -27.65 4.82
N ARG A 85 16.03 -26.62 5.68
CA ARG A 85 14.91 -25.96 6.34
C ARG A 85 15.05 -24.43 6.32
N GLU A 86 15.67 -23.89 5.29
CA GLU A 86 15.95 -22.46 5.15
C GLU A 86 14.69 -21.60 5.28
N TRP A 87 13.54 -22.08 4.76
CA TRP A 87 12.26 -21.40 4.87
C TRP A 87 11.85 -21.08 6.32
N LEU A 88 12.25 -21.93 7.27
CA LEU A 88 11.95 -21.70 8.69
C LEU A 88 12.71 -20.48 9.20
N LYS A 89 13.98 -20.33 8.80
CA LYS A 89 14.78 -19.18 9.21
C LYS A 89 14.29 -17.89 8.60
N TYR A 90 13.91 -17.90 7.33
CA TYR A 90 13.28 -16.74 6.70
C TYR A 90 11.97 -16.33 7.41
N ALA A 91 11.16 -17.30 7.83
CA ALA A 91 9.94 -17.03 8.59
C ALA A 91 10.23 -16.44 9.98
N GLU A 92 11.23 -16.96 10.70
CA GLU A 92 11.65 -16.43 12.00
C GLU A 92 12.15 -14.98 11.91
N GLU A 93 12.96 -14.67 10.90
CA GLU A 93 13.49 -13.33 10.68
C GLU A 93 12.39 -12.36 10.24
N ALA A 94 11.44 -12.80 9.40
CA ALA A 94 10.28 -12.00 9.06
C ALA A 94 9.37 -11.73 10.27
N ASP A 95 9.25 -12.67 11.20
CA ASP A 95 8.44 -12.52 12.41
C ASP A 95 9.02 -11.51 13.39
N ILE A 96 10.35 -11.28 13.42
CA ILE A 96 10.94 -10.17 14.18
C ILE A 96 10.30 -8.85 13.74
N LEU A 97 10.29 -8.60 12.45
CA LEU A 97 9.74 -7.37 11.86
C LEU A 97 8.22 -7.29 12.02
N ASN A 98 7.52 -8.42 11.87
CA ASN A 98 6.07 -8.47 12.10
C ASN A 98 5.71 -8.12 13.55
N VAL A 99 6.48 -8.61 14.52
CA VAL A 99 6.24 -8.29 15.94
C VAL A 99 6.54 -6.81 16.22
N VAL A 100 7.61 -6.27 15.64
CA VAL A 100 7.99 -4.86 15.82
C VAL A 100 6.91 -3.91 15.29
N ILE A 101 6.30 -4.20 14.14
CA ILE A 101 5.31 -3.32 13.50
C ILE A 101 3.88 -3.64 13.95
N PHE A 102 3.50 -4.92 13.94
CA PHE A 102 2.11 -5.36 14.11
C PHE A 102 1.84 -5.99 15.47
N ASN A 103 2.84 -6.07 16.34
CA ASN A 103 2.78 -6.73 17.65
C ASN A 103 2.27 -8.19 17.57
N THR A 104 2.51 -8.87 16.46
CA THR A 104 2.08 -10.25 16.23
C THR A 104 3.01 -10.99 15.27
N THR A 105 3.10 -12.32 15.41
CA THR A 105 3.77 -13.17 14.41
C THR A 105 2.80 -13.56 13.31
N ALA A 106 3.32 -13.98 12.15
CA ALA A 106 2.49 -14.47 11.05
C ALA A 106 1.63 -15.68 11.46
N LYS A 107 2.16 -16.56 12.33
CA LYS A 107 1.43 -17.71 12.86
C LYS A 107 0.27 -17.26 13.73
N LYS A 108 0.51 -16.42 14.75
CA LYS A 108 -0.51 -15.93 15.68
C LYS A 108 -1.61 -15.16 14.96
N TRP A 109 -1.24 -14.33 13.97
CA TRP A 109 -2.22 -13.61 13.16
C TRP A 109 -3.16 -14.56 12.40
N ARG A 110 -2.62 -15.62 11.78
CA ARG A 110 -3.43 -16.64 11.08
C ARG A 110 -4.38 -17.38 12.03
N GLU A 111 -3.92 -17.71 13.23
CA GLU A 111 -4.75 -18.36 14.24
C GLU A 111 -5.93 -17.48 14.69
N LEU A 112 -5.71 -16.16 14.78
CA LEU A 112 -6.74 -15.19 15.17
C LEU A 112 -7.67 -14.80 14.01
N ASN A 113 -7.25 -15.00 12.76
CA ASN A 113 -7.99 -14.59 11.55
C ASN A 113 -8.08 -15.75 10.52
N PRO A 114 -8.69 -16.90 10.87
CA PRO A 114 -8.64 -18.10 10.03
C PRO A 114 -9.27 -17.91 8.65
N ASP A 115 -10.31 -17.09 8.53
CA ASP A 115 -10.98 -16.86 7.25
C ASP A 115 -10.18 -15.91 6.34
N LEU A 116 -9.60 -14.86 6.90
CA LEU A 116 -8.75 -13.93 6.16
C LEU A 116 -7.44 -14.61 5.73
N ALA A 117 -6.89 -15.47 6.56
CA ALA A 117 -5.64 -16.16 6.32
C ALA A 117 -5.64 -17.16 5.14
N LYS A 118 -6.82 -17.48 4.58
CA LYS A 118 -6.95 -18.33 3.38
C LYS A 118 -6.34 -17.67 2.14
N ASN A 119 -6.44 -16.34 2.02
CA ASN A 119 -6.03 -15.58 0.83
C ASN A 119 -5.14 -14.38 1.12
N SER A 120 -4.81 -14.10 2.39
CA SER A 120 -4.14 -12.89 2.82
C SER A 120 -3.17 -13.16 3.97
N ASN A 121 -2.31 -12.19 4.24
CA ASN A 121 -1.39 -12.17 5.37
C ASN A 121 -1.49 -10.83 6.14
N VAL A 122 -0.82 -10.71 7.28
CA VAL A 122 -0.88 -9.52 8.13
C VAL A 122 -0.49 -8.23 7.39
N ARG A 123 0.46 -8.31 6.46
CA ARG A 123 0.96 -7.15 5.70
C ARG A 123 -0.06 -6.60 4.70
N ASP A 124 -1.01 -7.42 4.24
CA ASP A 124 -2.07 -6.99 3.31
C ASP A 124 -3.07 -6.04 3.98
N TYR A 125 -3.13 -6.04 5.31
CA TYR A 125 -3.97 -5.15 6.13
C TYR A 125 -3.20 -3.95 6.70
N ALA A 126 -1.91 -3.85 6.41
CA ALA A 126 -1.08 -2.77 6.89
C ALA A 126 -1.40 -1.45 6.19
N THR A 127 -1.26 -0.35 6.91
CA THR A 127 -1.29 1.00 6.35
C THR A 127 -0.05 1.29 5.51
N ILE A 128 -0.10 2.33 4.68
CA ILE A 128 1.08 2.78 3.92
C ILE A 128 2.21 3.19 4.86
N ASN A 129 1.91 3.83 5.98
CA ASN A 129 2.90 4.22 6.99
C ASN A 129 3.61 3.00 7.58
N GLU A 130 2.85 1.97 7.98
CA GLU A 130 3.39 0.71 8.50
C GLU A 130 4.26 -0.01 7.46
N LEU A 131 3.83 -0.09 6.20
CA LEU A 131 4.62 -0.70 5.13
C LEU A 131 5.87 0.10 4.79
N THR A 132 5.81 1.44 4.86
CA THR A 132 6.98 2.30 4.67
C THR A 132 8.02 2.04 5.75
N VAL A 133 7.59 2.01 7.01
CA VAL A 133 8.48 1.70 8.13
C VAL A 133 9.01 0.28 8.04
N LEU A 134 8.17 -0.71 7.74
CA LEU A 134 8.58 -2.11 7.54
C LEU A 134 9.69 -2.22 6.47
N SER A 135 9.52 -1.54 5.35
CA SER A 135 10.50 -1.48 4.27
C SER A 135 11.85 -0.92 4.74
N ASN A 136 11.84 0.16 5.52
CA ASN A 136 13.06 0.70 6.13
C ASN A 136 13.70 -0.27 7.12
N LEU A 137 12.88 -0.95 7.94
CA LEU A 137 13.38 -1.94 8.89
C LEU A 137 13.99 -3.17 8.21
N GLU A 138 13.46 -3.61 7.08
CA GLU A 138 14.05 -4.70 6.29
C GLU A 138 15.48 -4.37 5.86
N SER A 139 15.73 -3.13 5.39
CA SER A 139 17.08 -2.66 5.05
C SER A 139 17.98 -2.54 6.27
N HIS A 140 17.49 -1.93 7.36
CA HIS A 140 18.27 -1.82 8.60
C HIS A 140 18.62 -3.18 9.20
N ASN A 141 17.66 -4.12 9.21
CA ASN A 141 17.90 -5.48 9.71
C ASN A 141 18.95 -6.21 8.87
N ALA A 142 18.97 -6.01 7.55
CA ALA A 142 20.00 -6.58 6.69
C ALA A 142 21.41 -6.09 7.08
N GLU A 143 21.58 -4.80 7.38
CA GLU A 143 22.88 -4.27 7.83
C GLU A 143 23.26 -4.80 9.22
N LEU A 144 22.33 -4.83 10.17
CA LEU A 144 22.57 -5.38 11.51
C LEU A 144 22.92 -6.89 11.47
N ILE A 145 22.35 -7.65 10.52
CA ILE A 145 22.72 -9.04 10.26
C ILE A 145 24.17 -9.13 9.78
N LYS A 146 24.58 -8.29 8.83
CA LYS A 146 25.96 -8.24 8.34
C LYS A 146 26.96 -7.86 9.44
N GLU A 147 26.56 -7.00 10.36
CA GLU A 147 27.33 -6.62 11.55
C GLU A 147 27.42 -7.74 12.61
N GLY A 148 26.73 -8.86 12.42
CA GLY A 148 26.71 -9.99 13.34
C GLY A 148 25.94 -9.73 14.64
N LYS A 149 25.01 -8.77 14.65
CA LYS A 149 24.17 -8.48 15.82
C LYS A 149 23.25 -9.64 16.16
N SER A 150 23.12 -9.95 17.45
CA SER A 150 22.19 -10.97 17.93
C SER A 150 20.74 -10.62 17.62
N LYS A 151 19.85 -11.61 17.66
CA LYS A 151 18.44 -11.44 17.42
C LYS A 151 17.81 -10.44 18.41
N GLU A 152 18.21 -10.50 19.67
CA GLU A 152 17.75 -9.66 20.76
C GLU A 152 18.19 -8.22 20.56
N GLU A 153 19.46 -7.97 20.24
CA GLU A 153 19.99 -6.64 19.93
C GLU A 153 19.26 -6.02 18.74
N ARG A 154 19.05 -6.80 17.66
CA ARG A 154 18.34 -6.35 16.47
C ARG A 154 16.89 -5.98 16.79
N PHE A 155 16.18 -6.78 17.57
CA PHE A 155 14.82 -6.50 17.99
C PHE A 155 14.70 -5.18 18.75
N GLU A 156 15.63 -4.92 19.70
CA GLU A 156 15.64 -3.65 20.46
C GLU A 156 15.89 -2.43 19.57
N ILE A 157 16.89 -2.52 18.69
CA ILE A 157 17.24 -1.44 17.77
C ILE A 157 16.07 -1.14 16.83
N LEU A 158 15.54 -2.18 16.18
CA LEU A 158 14.45 -2.07 15.22
C LEU A 158 13.16 -1.56 15.87
N SER A 159 12.87 -1.95 17.11
CA SER A 159 11.70 -1.46 17.86
C SER A 159 11.79 0.06 18.14
N LYS A 160 12.99 0.57 18.48
CA LYS A 160 13.19 2.01 18.69
C LYS A 160 13.02 2.79 17.38
N ILE A 161 13.57 2.28 16.29
CA ILE A 161 13.45 2.88 14.96
C ILE A 161 11.98 2.90 14.51
N ALA A 162 11.28 1.77 14.63
CA ALA A 162 9.88 1.64 14.24
C ALA A 162 8.99 2.63 14.97
N LYS A 163 9.12 2.70 16.30
CA LYS A 163 8.35 3.63 17.13
C LYS A 163 8.57 5.08 16.67
N TYR A 164 9.82 5.48 16.53
CA TYR A 164 10.15 6.84 16.11
C TYR A 164 9.57 7.19 14.74
N GLN A 165 9.73 6.31 13.76
CA GLN A 165 9.25 6.55 12.39
C GLN A 165 7.73 6.54 12.30
N LEU A 166 7.04 5.59 12.96
CA LEU A 166 5.59 5.54 13.00
C LEU A 166 4.99 6.79 13.68
N ASP A 167 5.57 7.24 14.78
CA ASP A 167 5.12 8.44 15.47
C ASP A 167 5.19 9.69 14.55
N ILE A 168 6.26 9.84 13.79
CA ILE A 168 6.40 10.95 12.84
C ILE A 168 5.38 10.87 11.71
N LEU A 169 5.27 9.70 11.05
CA LEU A 169 4.40 9.54 9.89
C LEU A 169 2.92 9.67 10.27
N ASN A 170 2.50 9.06 11.38
CA ASN A 170 1.13 9.15 11.84
C ASN A 170 0.73 10.55 12.32
N ASN A 171 1.67 11.31 12.91
CA ASN A 171 1.42 12.70 13.30
C ASN A 171 1.33 13.62 12.07
N ALA A 172 2.17 13.42 11.06
CA ALA A 172 2.11 14.17 9.81
C ALA A 172 0.77 13.95 9.08
N GLU A 173 0.29 12.71 9.05
CA GLU A 173 -1.02 12.37 8.46
C GLU A 173 -2.18 13.01 9.21
N LYS A 174 -2.16 13.00 10.55
CA LYS A 174 -3.17 13.68 11.38
C LYS A 174 -3.22 15.17 11.12
N ILE A 175 -2.06 15.82 11.02
CA ILE A 175 -1.98 17.27 10.74
C ILE A 175 -2.57 17.59 9.37
N LYS A 176 -2.29 16.77 8.35
CA LYS A 176 -2.85 16.92 7.00
C LYS A 176 -4.37 16.80 7.02
N LEU A 177 -4.91 15.75 7.64
CA LEU A 177 -6.36 15.52 7.75
C LEU A 177 -7.08 16.64 8.50
N LEU A 178 -6.45 17.25 9.49
CA LEU A 178 -7.01 18.42 10.21
C LEU A 178 -6.99 19.69 9.33
N GLY A 179 -5.92 19.88 8.55
CA GLY A 179 -5.82 20.99 7.60
C GLY A 179 -6.88 20.93 6.50
N ASP A 180 -7.12 19.75 5.94
CA ASP A 180 -8.13 19.53 4.92
C ASP A 180 -9.55 19.82 5.45
N LYS A 181 -9.89 19.41 6.69
CA LYS A 181 -11.18 19.70 7.33
C LYS A 181 -11.42 21.20 7.57
N ILE A 182 -10.39 21.94 8.01
CA ILE A 182 -10.50 23.39 8.23
C ILE A 182 -10.66 24.15 6.89
N GLY A 183 -10.09 23.62 5.80
CA GLY A 183 -10.23 24.18 4.46
C GLY A 183 -11.64 24.03 3.89
N ASP A 184 -12.32 22.92 4.16
CA ASP A 184 -13.68 22.65 3.71
C ASP A 184 -14.72 23.50 4.48
N ASP A 185 -14.54 23.73 5.78
CA ASP A 185 -15.44 24.54 6.62
C ASP A 185 -15.41 26.05 6.28
N ASN A 186 -14.35 26.53 5.60
CA ASN A 186 -14.23 27.93 5.19
C ASN A 186 -14.77 28.23 3.77
N ASN A 187 -15.21 27.21 3.03
CA ASN A 187 -15.76 27.34 1.67
C ASN A 187 -17.27 27.00 1.59
N GLY A 188 -17.98 26.93 2.73
CA GLY A 188 -19.41 26.68 2.84
C GLY A 188 -20.25 27.96 2.93
#